data_b384fbbc58b431b3d008f2585098e478
#
_entry.id   b384fbbc58b431b3d008f2585098e478
#
_cell.length_a   1.000
_cell.length_b   1.000
_cell.length_c   1.000
_cell.angle_alpha   90.00
_cell.angle_beta   90.00
_cell.angle_gamma   90.00
#
_symmetry.space_group_name_H-M   'P 1'
#
loop_
_entity.id
_entity.type
_entity.pdbx_description
1 polymer ?
#
loop_
_entity_poly.entity_id
_entity_poly.type
_entity_poly.pdbx_seq_one_letter_code
_entity_poly.pdbx_strand_id
1 'polypeptide(L)'
;MKRPLTALVMAGGTGGHIFPGLAVAEALRERGWQVHWLGGKGRVGLPSMESQLVPARGIAFEAIDFSGVRGKGLLTLAFLPLRLLQAFWQSIQVLRRVKPDVVIGLGGYVSFPGGMMAVLLGKPLILHEQNSVAGMANRVLAGVADRIFTAFPNVFKKAVWIGNPLRTAFTRQAAPAQRFAGRSGPLKLLVVGGSLGARGLNELVPKALALMSEASRPQVLHQSGAQQIDALRSHYAQAGVLAELTPFIDDTAQAFTDADLIIGRAGASTVTEIAAVGAAALFVPFPAAVDDHQTLNARFLVEAGGGWLIQQSDLTPEGLAGLLQTMTRTNLLARAEAAYQMKKINATASVVAACEEFAR
;
A
#
# COMPACT_ATOMS: atom_id res chain seq x y z
N MET A 1 -39.29 4.08 -6.20
CA MET A 1 -38.03 3.57 -5.59
C MET A 1 -37.01 4.71 -5.62
N LYS A 2 -36.32 5.01 -4.51
CA LYS A 2 -35.21 5.97 -4.54
C LYS A 2 -34.10 5.39 -5.42
N ARG A 3 -33.44 6.22 -6.25
CA ARG A 3 -32.29 5.77 -7.02
C ARG A 3 -31.18 5.27 -6.09
N PRO A 4 -30.40 4.29 -6.49
CA PRO A 4 -29.22 3.88 -5.71
C PRO A 4 -28.24 5.06 -5.57
N LEU A 5 -27.63 5.18 -4.39
CA LEU A 5 -26.58 6.16 -4.15
C LEU A 5 -25.36 5.84 -4.99
N THR A 6 -24.67 6.87 -5.45
CA THR A 6 -23.53 6.74 -6.37
C THR A 6 -22.28 7.37 -5.78
N ALA A 7 -21.20 6.60 -5.72
CA ALA A 7 -19.87 7.07 -5.29
C ALA A 7 -18.90 7.12 -6.48
N LEU A 8 -18.07 8.16 -6.53
CA LEU A 8 -16.93 8.24 -7.45
C LEU A 8 -15.63 8.09 -6.65
N VAL A 9 -14.97 6.95 -6.79
CA VAL A 9 -13.65 6.69 -6.19
C VAL A 9 -12.55 7.18 -7.14
N MET A 10 -11.60 7.92 -6.62
CA MET A 10 -10.48 8.45 -7.38
C MET A 10 -9.18 7.92 -6.80
N ALA A 11 -8.51 7.06 -7.52
CA ALA A 11 -7.18 6.57 -7.17
C ALA A 11 -6.43 6.12 -8.42
N GLY A 12 -5.11 6.31 -8.44
CA GLY A 12 -4.29 5.89 -9.56
C GLY A 12 -2.80 5.87 -9.26
N GLY A 13 -2.04 5.28 -10.16
CA GLY A 13 -0.59 5.26 -10.17
C GLY A 13 0.02 4.03 -9.51
N THR A 14 -0.20 3.75 -8.24
CA THR A 14 0.42 2.63 -7.53
C THR A 14 -0.58 1.80 -6.75
N GLY A 15 -0.22 0.54 -6.48
CA GLY A 15 -1.04 -0.36 -5.65
C GLY A 15 -1.38 0.23 -4.28
N GLY A 16 -0.51 1.08 -3.72
CA GLY A 16 -0.74 1.74 -2.43
C GLY A 16 -1.97 2.65 -2.39
N HIS A 17 -2.42 3.19 -3.53
CA HIS A 17 -3.66 3.95 -3.65
C HIS A 17 -4.82 3.07 -4.14
N ILE A 18 -4.52 2.15 -5.06
CA ILE A 18 -5.54 1.35 -5.75
C ILE A 18 -6.18 0.33 -4.79
N PHE A 19 -5.40 -0.43 -4.03
CA PHE A 19 -5.95 -1.45 -3.13
C PHE A 19 -6.82 -0.89 -2.00
N PRO A 20 -6.45 0.20 -1.30
CA PRO A 20 -7.37 0.88 -0.38
C PRO A 20 -8.66 1.35 -1.05
N GLY A 21 -8.55 1.89 -2.27
CA GLY A 21 -9.71 2.30 -3.05
C GLY A 21 -10.65 1.15 -3.40
N LEU A 22 -10.08 0.00 -3.78
CA LEU A 22 -10.86 -1.22 -4.06
C LEU A 22 -11.59 -1.73 -2.81
N ALA A 23 -10.91 -1.72 -1.64
CA ALA A 23 -11.55 -2.13 -0.39
C ALA A 23 -12.76 -1.24 -0.04
N VAL A 24 -12.66 0.08 -0.25
CA VAL A 24 -13.78 1.02 -0.05
C VAL A 24 -14.87 0.80 -1.11
N ALA A 25 -14.49 0.64 -2.39
CA ALA A 25 -15.43 0.44 -3.49
C ALA A 25 -16.25 -0.85 -3.32
N GLU A 26 -15.61 -1.94 -2.93
CA GLU A 26 -16.25 -3.23 -2.67
C GLU A 26 -17.24 -3.12 -1.49
N ALA A 27 -16.83 -2.50 -0.39
CA ALA A 27 -17.67 -2.29 0.79
C ALA A 27 -18.90 -1.39 0.51
N LEU A 28 -18.78 -0.38 -0.35
CA LEU A 28 -19.91 0.45 -0.80
C LEU A 28 -20.86 -0.36 -1.68
N ARG A 29 -20.35 -1.19 -2.60
CA ARG A 29 -21.17 -2.06 -3.44
C ARG A 29 -21.96 -3.09 -2.64
N GLU A 30 -21.36 -3.69 -1.61
CA GLU A 30 -22.03 -4.59 -0.68
C GLU A 30 -23.21 -3.92 0.03
N ARG A 31 -23.21 -2.57 0.14
CA ARG A 31 -24.31 -1.75 0.68
C ARG A 31 -25.28 -1.22 -0.38
N GLY A 32 -25.19 -1.73 -1.61
CA GLY A 32 -26.11 -1.38 -2.69
C GLY A 32 -25.78 -0.06 -3.41
N TRP A 33 -24.58 0.52 -3.20
CA TRP A 33 -24.15 1.71 -3.93
C TRP A 33 -23.71 1.37 -5.36
N GLN A 34 -23.97 2.29 -6.27
CA GLN A 34 -23.29 2.30 -7.56
C GLN A 34 -21.92 2.94 -7.38
N VAL A 35 -20.86 2.27 -7.80
CA VAL A 35 -19.50 2.77 -7.69
C VAL A 35 -18.88 2.93 -9.05
N HIS A 36 -18.39 4.13 -9.31
CA HIS A 36 -17.56 4.47 -10.46
C HIS A 36 -16.15 4.77 -9.98
N TRP A 37 -15.18 4.55 -10.84
CA TRP A 37 -13.78 4.81 -10.54
C TRP A 37 -13.16 5.76 -11.55
N LEU A 38 -12.62 6.89 -11.09
CA LEU A 38 -11.83 7.81 -11.90
C LEU A 38 -10.36 7.43 -11.82
N GLY A 39 -9.77 7.09 -12.94
CA GLY A 39 -8.37 6.71 -13.08
C GLY A 39 -7.70 7.27 -14.33
N GLY A 40 -6.39 7.03 -14.46
CA GLY A 40 -5.64 7.41 -15.66
C GLY A 40 -5.74 6.34 -16.75
N LYS A 41 -5.75 6.74 -18.01
CA LYS A 41 -5.72 5.80 -19.15
C LYS A 41 -4.45 4.96 -19.24
N GLY A 42 -3.35 5.44 -18.65
CA GLY A 42 -2.04 4.90 -18.95
C GLY A 42 -1.44 5.53 -20.21
N ARG A 43 -0.48 4.86 -20.83
CA ARG A 43 0.12 5.26 -22.11
C ARG A 43 -0.29 4.27 -23.21
N VAL A 44 -0.18 4.69 -24.46
CA VAL A 44 -0.37 3.79 -25.61
C VAL A 44 0.59 2.60 -25.47
N GLY A 45 0.07 1.37 -25.49
CA GLY A 45 0.83 0.14 -25.29
C GLY A 45 1.21 -0.20 -23.84
N LEU A 46 0.92 0.68 -22.86
CA LEU A 46 1.18 0.48 -21.43
C LEU A 46 -0.02 0.99 -20.61
N PRO A 47 -1.08 0.17 -20.48
CA PRO A 47 -2.24 0.53 -19.67
C PRO A 47 -1.84 0.74 -18.20
N SER A 48 -2.56 1.62 -17.51
CA SER A 48 -2.34 1.84 -16.09
C SER A 48 -2.78 0.61 -15.27
N MET A 49 -2.21 0.45 -14.06
CA MET A 49 -2.60 -0.64 -13.17
C MET A 49 -4.11 -0.59 -12.84
N GLU A 50 -4.62 0.61 -12.56
CA GLU A 50 -6.03 0.82 -12.25
C GLU A 50 -6.94 0.50 -13.43
N SER A 51 -6.53 0.80 -14.67
CA SER A 51 -7.34 0.50 -15.88
C SER A 51 -7.49 -1.00 -16.16
N GLN A 52 -6.64 -1.83 -15.58
CA GLN A 52 -6.73 -3.29 -15.66
C GLN A 52 -7.47 -3.88 -14.45
N LEU A 53 -7.06 -3.51 -13.22
CA LEU A 53 -7.55 -4.11 -11.99
C LEU A 53 -8.99 -3.74 -11.66
N VAL A 54 -9.41 -2.50 -11.95
CA VAL A 54 -10.73 -1.99 -11.54
C VAL A 54 -11.85 -2.60 -12.38
N PRO A 55 -11.77 -2.63 -13.73
CA PRO A 55 -12.79 -3.31 -14.55
C PRO A 55 -12.85 -4.82 -14.31
N ALA A 56 -11.70 -5.46 -14.04
CA ALA A 56 -11.67 -6.89 -13.73
C ALA A 56 -12.48 -7.25 -12.46
N ARG A 57 -12.80 -6.26 -11.61
CA ARG A 57 -13.66 -6.40 -10.43
C ARG A 57 -15.10 -5.94 -10.66
N GLY A 58 -15.48 -5.67 -11.91
CA GLY A 58 -16.82 -5.25 -12.28
C GLY A 58 -17.17 -3.83 -11.78
N ILE A 59 -16.19 -2.95 -11.59
CA ILE A 59 -16.38 -1.54 -11.23
C ILE A 59 -16.28 -0.70 -12.50
N ALA A 60 -17.25 0.20 -12.73
CA ALA A 60 -17.27 1.11 -13.87
C ALA A 60 -16.05 2.05 -13.84
N PHE A 61 -15.25 2.06 -14.90
CA PHE A 61 -14.00 2.81 -14.98
C PHE A 61 -14.13 4.02 -15.89
N GLU A 62 -13.86 5.20 -15.33
CA GLU A 62 -13.87 6.50 -15.98
C GLU A 62 -12.43 6.97 -16.18
N ALA A 63 -11.96 7.01 -17.42
CA ALA A 63 -10.58 7.33 -17.70
C ALA A 63 -10.38 8.81 -18.06
N ILE A 64 -9.39 9.45 -17.45
CA ILE A 64 -8.89 10.77 -17.89
C ILE A 64 -7.46 10.65 -18.44
N ASP A 65 -7.16 11.52 -19.40
CA ASP A 65 -5.82 11.60 -19.99
C ASP A 65 -4.92 12.52 -19.17
N PHE A 66 -4.59 12.06 -17.97
CA PHE A 66 -3.66 12.75 -17.09
C PHE A 66 -2.70 11.73 -16.47
N SER A 67 -1.44 12.10 -16.37
CA SER A 67 -0.40 11.23 -15.80
C SER A 67 0.51 12.04 -14.88
N GLY A 68 1.11 11.37 -13.89
CA GLY A 68 2.06 12.02 -12.98
C GLY A 68 3.13 12.81 -13.74
N VAL A 69 3.44 14.00 -13.24
CA VAL A 69 4.40 14.94 -13.87
C VAL A 69 5.79 14.91 -13.25
N ARG A 70 5.92 14.30 -12.08
CA ARG A 70 7.18 14.26 -11.31
C ARG A 70 8.23 13.42 -12.05
N GLY A 71 9.47 13.93 -12.13
CA GLY A 71 10.59 13.26 -12.83
C GLY A 71 10.53 13.32 -14.36
N LYS A 72 9.65 14.13 -14.95
CA LYS A 72 9.56 14.33 -16.40
C LYS A 72 10.24 15.64 -16.80
N GLY A 73 10.89 15.62 -17.99
CA GLY A 73 11.68 16.76 -18.50
C GLY A 73 10.92 18.08 -18.66
N LEU A 74 11.66 19.17 -18.87
CA LEU A 74 11.19 20.55 -18.94
C LEU A 74 10.01 20.75 -19.91
N LEU A 75 9.99 20.06 -21.06
CA LEU A 75 8.88 20.12 -22.02
C LEU A 75 7.56 19.64 -21.39
N THR A 76 7.58 18.61 -20.56
CA THR A 76 6.38 18.11 -19.87
C THR A 76 5.86 19.16 -18.87
N LEU A 77 6.77 19.89 -18.21
CA LEU A 77 6.41 20.96 -17.29
C LEU A 77 5.86 22.18 -18.03
N ALA A 78 6.41 22.55 -19.19
CA ALA A 78 5.91 23.66 -20.02
C ALA A 78 4.46 23.43 -20.48
N PHE A 79 4.08 22.19 -20.83
CA PHE A 79 2.71 21.84 -21.24
C PHE A 79 1.78 21.46 -20.07
N LEU A 80 2.27 21.49 -18.81
CA LEU A 80 1.48 21.12 -17.64
C LEU A 80 0.18 21.92 -17.49
N PRO A 81 0.15 23.26 -17.69
CA PRO A 81 -1.10 24.03 -17.59
C PRO A 81 -2.19 23.54 -18.55
N LEU A 82 -1.83 23.30 -19.80
CA LEU A 82 -2.78 22.79 -20.82
C LEU A 82 -3.28 21.39 -20.47
N ARG A 83 -2.41 20.51 -20.01
CA ARG A 83 -2.79 19.16 -19.57
C ARG A 83 -3.69 19.18 -18.34
N LEU A 84 -3.46 20.10 -17.41
CA LEU A 84 -4.33 20.30 -16.25
C LEU A 84 -5.71 20.81 -16.67
N LEU A 85 -5.78 21.80 -17.56
CA LEU A 85 -7.06 22.29 -18.11
C LEU A 85 -7.84 21.16 -18.78
N GLN A 86 -7.18 20.34 -19.59
CA GLN A 86 -7.80 19.17 -20.21
C GLN A 86 -8.30 18.17 -19.15
N ALA A 87 -7.50 17.88 -18.12
CA ALA A 87 -7.87 16.95 -17.05
C ALA A 87 -9.05 17.49 -16.22
N PHE A 88 -9.09 18.79 -15.94
CA PHE A 88 -10.24 19.44 -15.29
C PHE A 88 -11.51 19.32 -16.13
N TRP A 89 -11.42 19.62 -17.43
CA TRP A 89 -12.56 19.49 -18.32
C TRP A 89 -13.07 18.05 -18.42
N GLN A 90 -12.18 17.07 -18.57
CA GLN A 90 -12.55 15.65 -18.56
C GLN A 90 -13.19 15.23 -17.23
N SER A 91 -12.65 15.72 -16.10
CA SER A 91 -13.22 15.47 -14.78
C SER A 91 -14.63 16.05 -14.63
N ILE A 92 -14.88 17.25 -15.14
CA ILE A 92 -16.25 17.85 -15.19
C ILE A 92 -17.20 16.98 -16.00
N GLN A 93 -16.75 16.48 -17.16
CA GLN A 93 -17.59 15.61 -18.00
C GLN A 93 -17.95 14.30 -17.27
N VAL A 94 -16.98 13.68 -16.59
CA VAL A 94 -17.22 12.47 -15.79
C VAL A 94 -18.21 12.77 -14.66
N LEU A 95 -17.98 13.83 -13.88
CA LEU A 95 -18.84 14.21 -12.75
C LEU A 95 -20.28 14.53 -13.20
N ARG A 96 -20.46 15.21 -14.35
CA ARG A 96 -21.79 15.49 -14.93
C ARG A 96 -22.50 14.24 -15.45
N ARG A 97 -21.76 13.27 -15.99
CA ARG A 97 -22.30 12.00 -16.48
C ARG A 97 -22.66 11.06 -15.35
N VAL A 98 -21.74 10.85 -14.41
CA VAL A 98 -21.89 9.93 -13.27
C VAL A 98 -22.84 10.47 -12.23
N LYS A 99 -22.86 11.79 -12.01
CA LYS A 99 -23.66 12.50 -10.98
C LYS A 99 -23.50 11.87 -9.58
N PRO A 100 -22.25 11.73 -9.09
CA PRO A 100 -22.03 11.08 -7.81
C PRO A 100 -22.67 11.87 -6.66
N ASP A 101 -23.12 11.15 -5.64
CA ASP A 101 -23.59 11.72 -4.38
C ASP A 101 -22.41 12.08 -3.47
N VAL A 102 -21.31 11.34 -3.58
CA VAL A 102 -20.05 11.58 -2.85
C VAL A 102 -18.85 11.22 -3.73
N VAL A 103 -17.74 11.94 -3.54
CA VAL A 103 -16.47 11.73 -4.23
C VAL A 103 -15.40 11.39 -3.20
N ILE A 104 -14.61 10.35 -3.46
CA ILE A 104 -13.59 9.84 -2.55
C ILE A 104 -12.23 9.89 -3.24
N GLY A 105 -11.32 10.71 -2.72
CA GLY A 105 -9.94 10.81 -3.19
C GLY A 105 -8.99 9.97 -2.32
N LEU A 106 -8.35 8.96 -2.94
CA LEU A 106 -7.37 8.13 -2.27
C LEU A 106 -5.94 8.39 -2.77
N GLY A 107 -5.73 9.51 -3.45
CA GLY A 107 -4.41 9.89 -3.93
C GLY A 107 -4.11 9.44 -5.36
N GLY A 108 -2.86 9.67 -5.75
CA GLY A 108 -2.46 9.58 -7.14
C GLY A 108 -2.77 10.88 -7.91
N TYR A 109 -2.18 10.98 -9.10
CA TYR A 109 -2.26 12.19 -9.94
C TYR A 109 -3.68 12.54 -10.40
N VAL A 110 -4.56 11.56 -10.52
CA VAL A 110 -5.95 11.74 -10.98
C VAL A 110 -6.86 12.38 -9.92
N SER A 111 -6.52 12.23 -8.63
CA SER A 111 -7.33 12.76 -7.53
C SER A 111 -7.35 14.28 -7.51
N PHE A 112 -6.28 14.97 -7.96
CA PHE A 112 -6.23 16.42 -7.95
C PHE A 112 -7.26 17.04 -8.89
N PRO A 113 -7.26 16.77 -10.22
CA PRO A 113 -8.25 17.38 -11.11
C PRO A 113 -9.69 16.93 -10.77
N GLY A 114 -9.88 15.65 -10.44
CA GLY A 114 -11.21 15.13 -10.07
C GLY A 114 -11.76 15.78 -8.80
N GLY A 115 -10.93 15.87 -7.74
CA GLY A 115 -11.33 16.46 -6.46
C GLY A 115 -11.62 17.94 -6.52
N MET A 116 -10.78 18.73 -7.21
CA MET A 116 -11.03 20.16 -7.42
C MET A 116 -12.34 20.41 -8.16
N MET A 117 -12.62 19.63 -9.21
CA MET A 117 -13.86 19.76 -9.96
C MET A 117 -15.09 19.25 -9.20
N ALA A 118 -14.92 18.26 -8.34
CA ALA A 118 -15.98 17.80 -7.44
C ALA A 118 -16.43 18.93 -6.49
N VAL A 119 -15.47 19.58 -5.83
CA VAL A 119 -15.75 20.73 -4.94
C VAL A 119 -16.39 21.89 -5.71
N LEU A 120 -15.85 22.23 -6.89
CA LEU A 120 -16.42 23.29 -7.74
C LEU A 120 -17.87 23.01 -8.15
N LEU A 121 -18.24 21.75 -8.33
CA LEU A 121 -19.60 21.33 -8.67
C LEU A 121 -20.46 21.04 -7.42
N GLY A 122 -20.04 21.44 -6.23
CA GLY A 122 -20.76 21.25 -4.97
C GLY A 122 -20.94 19.78 -4.55
N LYS A 123 -20.01 18.91 -4.95
CA LYS A 123 -20.01 17.49 -4.55
C LYS A 123 -19.16 17.29 -3.31
N PRO A 124 -19.68 16.60 -2.27
CA PRO A 124 -18.89 16.28 -1.08
C PRO A 124 -17.63 15.51 -1.45
N LEU A 125 -16.50 15.95 -0.90
CA LEU A 125 -15.19 15.35 -1.11
C LEU A 125 -14.63 14.77 0.19
N ILE A 126 -14.45 13.46 0.21
CA ILE A 126 -13.76 12.72 1.27
C ILE A 126 -12.36 12.39 0.80
N LEU A 127 -11.34 12.69 1.59
CA LEU A 127 -9.95 12.32 1.31
C LEU A 127 -9.45 11.24 2.25
N HIS A 128 -8.61 10.36 1.73
CA HIS A 128 -7.79 9.46 2.52
C HIS A 128 -6.33 9.53 2.06
N GLU A 129 -5.42 9.81 2.99
CA GLU A 129 -3.96 9.76 2.75
C GLU A 129 -3.39 8.47 3.34
N GLN A 130 -2.73 7.69 2.49
CA GLN A 130 -2.19 6.39 2.87
C GLN A 130 -0.80 6.46 3.49
N ASN A 131 0.00 7.46 3.16
CA ASN A 131 1.37 7.59 3.64
C ASN A 131 1.47 8.50 4.86
N SER A 132 2.54 8.33 5.62
CA SER A 132 2.91 9.23 6.72
C SER A 132 3.31 10.62 6.24
N VAL A 133 3.65 10.76 4.96
CA VAL A 133 3.89 12.05 4.28
C VAL A 133 2.84 12.23 3.21
N ALA A 134 2.07 13.30 3.32
CA ALA A 134 1.01 13.57 2.35
C ALA A 134 1.56 13.85 0.95
N GLY A 135 0.96 13.19 -0.05
CA GLY A 135 1.22 13.49 -1.45
C GLY A 135 0.76 14.90 -1.83
N MET A 136 1.38 15.50 -2.87
CA MET A 136 1.09 16.87 -3.30
C MET A 136 -0.40 17.10 -3.63
N ALA A 137 -1.04 16.15 -4.32
CA ALA A 137 -2.47 16.22 -4.62
C ALA A 137 -3.32 16.32 -3.35
N ASN A 138 -3.08 15.43 -2.38
CA ASN A 138 -3.81 15.41 -1.13
C ASN A 138 -3.50 16.62 -0.24
N ARG A 139 -2.28 17.18 -0.29
CA ARG A 139 -1.97 18.43 0.43
C ARG A 139 -2.84 19.59 -0.03
N VAL A 140 -3.04 19.73 -1.34
CA VAL A 140 -3.90 20.80 -1.89
C VAL A 140 -5.36 20.52 -1.59
N LEU A 141 -5.83 19.31 -1.86
CA LEU A 141 -7.24 18.93 -1.66
C LEU A 141 -7.65 18.96 -0.19
N ALA A 142 -6.74 18.75 0.75
CA ALA A 142 -7.03 18.83 2.19
C ALA A 142 -7.50 20.23 2.63
N GLY A 143 -7.20 21.27 1.86
CA GLY A 143 -7.71 22.64 2.11
C GLY A 143 -9.18 22.83 1.75
N VAL A 144 -9.78 21.95 0.94
CA VAL A 144 -11.13 22.08 0.38
C VAL A 144 -12.01 20.84 0.61
N ALA A 145 -11.48 19.77 1.17
CA ALA A 145 -12.21 18.54 1.43
C ALA A 145 -13.13 18.67 2.65
N ASP A 146 -14.30 18.04 2.60
CA ASP A 146 -15.30 18.00 3.68
C ASP A 146 -14.87 17.07 4.83
N ARG A 147 -14.17 15.99 4.49
CA ARG A 147 -13.64 15.04 5.46
C ARG A 147 -12.25 14.53 5.04
N ILE A 148 -11.34 14.45 6.01
CA ILE A 148 -9.98 13.95 5.76
C ILE A 148 -9.68 12.80 6.71
N PHE A 149 -9.28 11.68 6.14
CA PHE A 149 -8.81 10.50 6.84
C PHE A 149 -7.33 10.23 6.54
N THR A 150 -6.63 9.61 7.48
CA THR A 150 -5.23 9.24 7.31
C THR A 150 -4.94 7.83 7.80
N ALA A 151 -3.99 7.18 7.16
CA ALA A 151 -3.51 5.87 7.60
C ALA A 151 -2.51 5.98 8.76
N PHE A 152 -1.83 7.11 8.90
CA PHE A 152 -0.86 7.40 9.96
C PHE A 152 -1.29 8.63 10.76
N PRO A 153 -0.85 8.76 12.02
CA PRO A 153 -1.15 9.94 12.83
C PRO A 153 -0.41 11.19 12.33
N ASN A 154 -0.93 12.38 12.67
CA ASN A 154 -0.28 13.67 12.49
C ASN A 154 0.05 14.09 11.04
N VAL A 155 -0.56 13.48 10.02
CA VAL A 155 -0.33 13.85 8.60
C VAL A 155 -0.97 15.20 8.27
N PHE A 156 -2.18 15.46 8.78
CA PHE A 156 -2.88 16.74 8.66
C PHE A 156 -3.51 17.15 10.00
N LYS A 157 -3.53 18.46 10.32
CA LYS A 157 -4.06 18.98 11.58
C LYS A 157 -5.54 18.63 11.84
N LYS A 158 -6.35 18.56 10.76
CA LYS A 158 -7.80 18.32 10.86
C LYS A 158 -8.21 16.90 10.46
N ALA A 159 -7.26 16.00 10.21
CA ALA A 159 -7.57 14.66 9.79
C ALA A 159 -7.90 13.73 10.96
N VAL A 160 -8.74 12.76 10.69
CA VAL A 160 -9.01 11.66 11.60
C VAL A 160 -8.12 10.48 11.22
N TRP A 161 -7.29 10.03 12.15
CA TRP A 161 -6.47 8.85 11.98
C TRP A 161 -7.31 7.57 12.13
N ILE A 162 -7.59 6.89 11.03
CA ILE A 162 -8.42 5.69 10.98
C ILE A 162 -7.65 4.42 10.57
N GLY A 163 -6.38 4.57 10.15
CA GLY A 163 -5.63 3.49 9.49
C GLY A 163 -5.89 3.45 7.98
N ASN A 164 -5.36 2.43 7.34
CA ASN A 164 -5.52 2.24 5.89
C ASN A 164 -6.70 1.29 5.61
N PRO A 165 -7.57 1.56 4.64
CA PRO A 165 -8.54 0.58 4.16
C PRO A 165 -7.84 -0.69 3.69
N LEU A 166 -8.07 -1.78 4.39
CA LEU A 166 -7.42 -3.08 4.15
C LEU A 166 -8.41 -4.10 3.64
N ARG A 167 -7.91 -5.06 2.87
CA ARG A 167 -8.66 -6.26 2.49
C ARG A 167 -9.04 -7.05 3.75
N THR A 168 -10.24 -7.61 3.77
CA THR A 168 -10.79 -8.37 4.92
C THR A 168 -9.88 -9.52 5.37
N ALA A 169 -9.11 -10.13 4.43
CA ALA A 169 -8.16 -11.17 4.74
C ALA A 169 -7.10 -10.76 5.80
N PHE A 170 -6.67 -9.48 5.81
CA PHE A 170 -5.71 -8.99 6.82
C PHE A 170 -6.36 -8.71 8.19
N THR A 171 -7.62 -8.30 8.19
CA THR A 171 -8.28 -7.85 9.44
C THR A 171 -8.89 -8.98 10.26
N ARG A 172 -9.02 -10.18 9.68
CA ARG A 172 -9.61 -11.37 10.32
C ARG A 172 -8.59 -12.36 10.86
N GLN A 173 -7.30 -12.03 10.82
CA GLN A 173 -6.25 -12.93 11.27
C GLN A 173 -6.25 -13.07 12.81
N ALA A 174 -5.90 -14.27 13.28
CA ALA A 174 -5.75 -14.55 14.70
C ALA A 174 -4.64 -13.70 15.33
N ALA A 175 -4.76 -13.41 16.63
CA ALA A 175 -3.76 -12.62 17.35
C ALA A 175 -2.37 -13.31 17.35
N PRO A 176 -1.27 -12.53 17.42
CA PRO A 176 0.09 -13.08 17.38
C PRO A 176 0.34 -14.19 18.39
N ALA A 177 -0.08 -14.04 19.65
CA ALA A 177 0.08 -15.04 20.68
C ALA A 177 -0.51 -16.41 20.29
N GLN A 178 -1.70 -16.40 19.66
CA GLN A 178 -2.34 -17.64 19.18
C GLN A 178 -1.59 -18.27 18.02
N ARG A 179 -1.08 -17.45 17.09
CA ARG A 179 -0.37 -17.92 15.91
C ARG A 179 1.03 -18.47 16.22
N PHE A 180 1.71 -17.90 17.22
CA PHE A 180 3.02 -18.34 17.65
C PHE A 180 2.95 -19.57 18.59
N ALA A 181 1.80 -19.83 19.21
CA ALA A 181 1.60 -20.98 20.07
C ALA A 181 1.87 -22.29 19.31
N GLY A 182 2.73 -23.14 19.87
CA GLY A 182 3.08 -24.45 19.31
C GLY A 182 4.03 -24.41 18.10
N ARG A 183 4.48 -23.24 17.63
CA ARG A 183 5.48 -23.18 16.55
C ARG A 183 6.82 -23.76 17.03
N SER A 184 7.39 -24.64 16.22
CA SER A 184 8.67 -25.32 16.48
C SER A 184 9.51 -25.38 15.19
N GLY A 185 10.73 -25.91 15.26
CA GLY A 185 11.65 -26.01 14.14
C GLY A 185 12.30 -24.68 13.74
N PRO A 186 12.86 -24.53 12.54
CA PRO A 186 13.49 -23.31 12.03
C PRO A 186 12.51 -22.14 11.99
N LEU A 187 13.01 -20.90 12.12
CA LEU A 187 12.20 -19.69 11.91
C LEU A 187 11.70 -19.64 10.47
N LYS A 188 10.51 -19.08 10.27
CA LYS A 188 9.94 -18.83 8.94
C LYS A 188 10.19 -17.37 8.55
N LEU A 189 11.04 -17.18 7.54
CA LEU A 189 11.38 -15.87 6.99
C LEU A 189 10.61 -15.63 5.70
N LEU A 190 9.85 -14.56 5.67
CA LEU A 190 9.22 -14.06 4.47
C LEU A 190 9.96 -12.82 3.96
N VAL A 191 10.35 -12.82 2.69
CA VAL A 191 10.95 -11.65 2.03
C VAL A 191 10.00 -11.12 0.95
N VAL A 192 9.61 -9.84 1.06
CA VAL A 192 8.67 -9.22 0.12
C VAL A 192 9.21 -7.91 -0.46
N GLY A 193 9.34 -7.86 -1.78
CA GLY A 193 9.77 -6.67 -2.51
C GLY A 193 8.65 -5.72 -2.94
N GLY A 194 7.39 -6.13 -2.76
CA GLY A 194 6.22 -5.48 -3.37
C GLY A 194 6.01 -5.90 -4.83
N SER A 195 5.03 -5.29 -5.52
CA SER A 195 4.61 -5.71 -6.87
C SER A 195 5.71 -5.70 -7.93
N LEU A 196 6.68 -4.79 -7.80
CA LEU A 196 7.82 -4.66 -8.73
C LEU A 196 9.06 -5.44 -8.25
N GLY A 197 8.99 -6.01 -7.05
CA GLY A 197 10.14 -6.63 -6.40
C GLY A 197 11.11 -5.61 -5.79
N ALA A 198 12.14 -6.12 -5.11
CA ALA A 198 13.18 -5.32 -4.47
C ALA A 198 14.56 -5.87 -4.82
N ARG A 199 15.14 -5.41 -5.93
CA ARG A 199 16.44 -5.90 -6.43
C ARG A 199 17.50 -5.97 -5.34
N GLY A 200 17.63 -4.91 -4.51
CA GLY A 200 18.62 -4.91 -3.42
C GLY A 200 18.40 -6.04 -2.40
N LEU A 201 17.15 -6.38 -2.07
CA LEU A 201 16.84 -7.52 -1.20
C LEU A 201 17.08 -8.85 -1.92
N ASN A 202 16.69 -8.95 -3.20
CA ASN A 202 16.89 -10.15 -4.01
C ASN A 202 18.39 -10.54 -4.14
N GLU A 203 19.29 -9.55 -4.15
CA GLU A 203 20.74 -9.76 -4.21
C GLU A 203 21.37 -10.01 -2.85
N LEU A 204 20.89 -9.33 -1.79
CA LEU A 204 21.54 -9.32 -0.48
C LEU A 204 21.12 -10.50 0.40
N VAL A 205 19.82 -10.83 0.44
CA VAL A 205 19.30 -11.86 1.37
C VAL A 205 19.94 -13.23 1.13
N PRO A 206 20.08 -13.74 -0.12
CA PRO A 206 20.77 -15.01 -0.35
C PRO A 206 22.20 -15.03 0.17
N LYS A 207 22.94 -13.93 0.00
CA LYS A 207 24.33 -13.81 0.50
C LYS A 207 24.40 -13.83 2.02
N ALA A 208 23.48 -13.14 2.69
CA ALA A 208 23.40 -13.16 4.15
C ALA A 208 23.10 -14.56 4.69
N LEU A 209 22.18 -15.28 4.06
CA LEU A 209 21.84 -16.66 4.46
C LEU A 209 22.99 -17.64 4.23
N ALA A 210 23.82 -17.42 3.20
CA ALA A 210 25.01 -18.24 2.95
C ALA A 210 26.05 -18.13 4.08
N LEU A 211 26.12 -16.99 4.78
CA LEU A 211 27.02 -16.80 5.94
C LEU A 211 26.55 -17.51 7.21
N MET A 212 25.31 -18.01 7.24
CA MET A 212 24.76 -18.75 8.37
C MET A 212 25.03 -20.25 8.21
N SER A 213 25.24 -20.97 9.34
CA SER A 213 25.27 -22.42 9.31
C SER A 213 23.92 -22.98 8.87
N GLU A 214 23.90 -24.10 8.17
CA GLU A 214 22.67 -24.70 7.65
C GLU A 214 21.65 -24.96 8.78
N ALA A 215 22.09 -25.40 9.95
CA ALA A 215 21.24 -25.66 11.11
C ALA A 215 20.58 -24.38 11.68
N SER A 216 21.16 -23.19 11.46
CA SER A 216 20.65 -21.92 11.97
C SER A 216 19.84 -21.14 10.93
N ARG A 217 19.80 -21.62 9.67
CA ARG A 217 19.06 -20.92 8.59
C ARG A 217 17.56 -21.01 8.81
N PRO A 218 16.82 -19.90 8.61
CA PRO A 218 15.36 -19.95 8.56
C PRO A 218 14.87 -20.68 7.30
N GLN A 219 13.64 -21.17 7.34
CA GLN A 219 12.89 -21.52 6.14
C GLN A 219 12.45 -20.24 5.45
N VAL A 220 12.73 -20.09 4.15
CA VAL A 220 12.54 -18.83 3.43
C VAL A 220 11.50 -18.98 2.34
N LEU A 221 10.52 -18.07 2.35
CA LEU A 221 9.68 -17.73 1.19
C LEU A 221 10.11 -16.34 0.69
N HIS A 222 10.58 -16.24 -0.57
CA HIS A 222 11.06 -14.99 -1.13
C HIS A 222 10.30 -14.61 -2.41
N GLN A 223 9.61 -13.47 -2.36
CA GLN A 223 8.88 -12.90 -3.49
C GLN A 223 9.77 -11.90 -4.24
N SER A 224 10.13 -12.26 -5.49
CA SER A 224 11.08 -11.49 -6.31
C SER A 224 10.51 -10.26 -7.00
N GLY A 225 9.22 -10.28 -7.33
CA GLY A 225 8.63 -9.48 -8.42
C GLY A 225 8.69 -10.22 -9.76
N ALA A 226 7.68 -9.98 -10.60
CA ALA A 226 7.46 -10.76 -11.82
C ALA A 226 8.66 -10.80 -12.78
N GLN A 227 9.39 -9.70 -12.89
CA GLN A 227 10.51 -9.57 -13.84
C GLN A 227 11.87 -10.02 -13.28
N GLN A 228 11.93 -10.44 -12.00
CA GLN A 228 13.21 -10.70 -11.31
C GLN A 228 13.34 -12.15 -10.82
N ILE A 229 12.42 -13.03 -11.16
CA ILE A 229 12.39 -14.40 -10.61
C ILE A 229 13.62 -15.22 -11.03
N ASP A 230 14.06 -15.11 -12.28
CA ASP A 230 15.20 -15.88 -12.77
C ASP A 230 16.53 -15.37 -12.18
N ALA A 231 16.67 -14.05 -12.00
CA ALA A 231 17.80 -13.48 -11.28
C ALA A 231 17.82 -13.94 -9.83
N LEU A 232 16.65 -13.96 -9.14
CA LEU A 232 16.56 -14.43 -7.77
C LEU A 232 16.96 -15.92 -7.64
N ARG A 233 16.49 -16.79 -8.56
CA ARG A 233 16.89 -18.21 -8.60
C ARG A 233 18.41 -18.36 -8.74
N SER A 234 19.02 -17.54 -9.63
CA SER A 234 20.46 -17.53 -9.81
C SER A 234 21.21 -17.13 -8.54
N HIS A 235 20.75 -16.09 -7.83
CA HIS A 235 21.37 -15.64 -6.58
C HIS A 235 21.32 -16.72 -5.48
N TYR A 236 20.18 -17.41 -5.32
CA TYR A 236 20.06 -18.50 -4.33
C TYR A 236 20.91 -19.72 -4.70
N ALA A 237 20.97 -20.08 -6.00
CA ALA A 237 21.81 -21.17 -6.47
C ALA A 237 23.30 -20.88 -6.23
N GLN A 238 23.77 -19.65 -6.54
CA GLN A 238 25.15 -19.21 -6.28
C GLN A 238 25.50 -19.19 -4.79
N ALA A 239 24.51 -18.84 -3.94
CA ALA A 239 24.67 -18.82 -2.50
C ALA A 239 24.63 -20.21 -1.84
N GLY A 240 24.23 -21.25 -2.57
CA GLY A 240 24.05 -22.60 -2.00
C GLY A 240 23.00 -22.67 -0.90
N VAL A 241 21.92 -21.88 -1.05
CA VAL A 241 20.84 -21.77 -0.04
C VAL A 241 19.51 -22.24 -0.66
N LEU A 242 18.82 -23.11 0.06
CA LEU A 242 17.47 -23.55 -0.32
C LEU A 242 16.42 -22.53 0.15
N ALA A 243 15.49 -22.19 -0.74
CA ALA A 243 14.37 -21.30 -0.46
C ALA A 243 13.21 -21.57 -1.42
N GLU A 244 12.01 -21.25 -0.97
CA GLU A 244 10.84 -21.17 -1.83
C GLU A 244 10.82 -19.80 -2.52
N LEU A 245 10.83 -19.79 -3.87
CA LEU A 245 10.96 -18.58 -4.68
C LEU A 245 9.72 -18.41 -5.54
N THR A 246 9.07 -17.24 -5.40
CA THR A 246 7.88 -16.93 -6.19
C THR A 246 7.95 -15.52 -6.81
N PRO A 247 7.43 -15.32 -8.01
CA PRO A 247 7.32 -13.98 -8.58
C PRO A 247 6.27 -13.12 -7.87
N PHE A 248 5.23 -13.76 -7.33
CA PHE A 248 4.09 -13.09 -6.70
C PHE A 248 3.47 -13.99 -5.61
N ILE A 249 2.87 -13.38 -4.60
CA ILE A 249 2.14 -14.08 -3.53
C ILE A 249 0.66 -13.69 -3.65
N ASP A 250 -0.19 -14.66 -3.97
CA ASP A 250 -1.63 -14.43 -4.11
C ASP A 250 -2.29 -14.16 -2.77
N ASP A 251 -2.07 -15.02 -1.78
CA ASP A 251 -2.55 -14.82 -0.41
C ASP A 251 -1.47 -14.22 0.48
N THR A 252 -1.28 -12.91 0.32
CA THR A 252 -0.31 -12.14 1.12
C THR A 252 -0.69 -12.13 2.60
N ALA A 253 -1.99 -12.17 2.95
CA ALA A 253 -2.42 -12.17 4.34
C ALA A 253 -2.02 -13.47 5.04
N GLN A 254 -2.19 -14.61 4.37
CA GLN A 254 -1.74 -15.90 4.88
C GLN A 254 -0.21 -15.96 4.99
N ALA A 255 0.52 -15.50 3.97
CA ALA A 255 1.98 -15.47 4.00
C ALA A 255 2.52 -14.61 5.17
N PHE A 256 1.89 -13.45 5.46
CA PHE A 256 2.25 -12.61 6.59
C PHE A 256 1.95 -13.31 7.93
N THR A 257 0.86 -14.04 7.99
CA THR A 257 0.42 -14.81 9.16
C THR A 257 1.37 -15.96 9.48
N ASP A 258 1.85 -16.65 8.46
CA ASP A 258 2.72 -17.84 8.60
C ASP A 258 4.16 -17.48 8.94
N ALA A 259 4.60 -16.28 8.58
CA ALA A 259 5.94 -15.82 8.86
C ALA A 259 6.20 -15.59 10.37
N ASP A 260 7.41 -15.90 10.83
CA ASP A 260 7.91 -15.45 12.11
C ASP A 260 8.54 -14.05 11.98
N LEU A 261 9.20 -13.79 10.83
CA LEU A 261 9.78 -12.50 10.47
C LEU A 261 9.48 -12.15 9.03
N ILE A 262 9.16 -10.89 8.78
CA ILE A 262 9.00 -10.33 7.43
C ILE A 262 10.15 -9.37 7.17
N ILE A 263 10.89 -9.53 6.06
CA ILE A 263 11.83 -8.54 5.53
C ILE A 263 11.19 -7.90 4.30
N GLY A 264 11.06 -6.57 4.28
CA GLY A 264 10.42 -5.94 3.12
C GLY A 264 10.57 -4.44 3.04
N ARG A 265 10.02 -3.90 1.94
CA ARG A 265 9.88 -2.45 1.77
C ARG A 265 8.80 -1.91 2.72
N ALA A 266 8.89 -0.61 3.04
CA ALA A 266 7.96 0.05 3.95
C ALA A 266 6.90 0.89 3.22
N GLY A 267 6.27 0.31 2.21
CA GLY A 267 5.07 0.91 1.61
C GLY A 267 3.94 1.04 2.64
N ALA A 268 3.13 2.08 2.53
CA ALA A 268 2.06 2.36 3.50
C ALA A 268 1.12 1.17 3.73
N SER A 269 0.70 0.49 2.64
CA SER A 269 -0.13 -0.71 2.75
C SER A 269 0.59 -1.82 3.50
N THR A 270 1.86 -2.10 3.16
CA THR A 270 2.64 -3.15 3.81
C THR A 270 2.78 -2.91 5.31
N VAL A 271 3.10 -1.68 5.73
CA VAL A 271 3.24 -1.33 7.15
C VAL A 271 1.91 -1.51 7.89
N THR A 272 0.81 -1.06 7.31
CA THR A 272 -0.52 -1.19 7.93
C THR A 272 -1.07 -2.62 7.87
N GLU A 273 -0.74 -3.41 6.86
CA GLU A 273 -1.02 -4.85 6.76
C GLU A 273 -0.25 -5.64 7.83
N ILE A 274 1.04 -5.32 8.04
CA ILE A 274 1.88 -5.89 9.11
C ILE A 274 1.28 -5.56 10.49
N ALA A 275 0.85 -4.32 10.72
CA ALA A 275 0.17 -3.95 11.96
C ALA A 275 -1.14 -4.74 12.14
N ALA A 276 -1.96 -4.87 11.10
CA ALA A 276 -3.25 -5.55 11.17
C ALA A 276 -3.11 -7.04 11.50
N VAL A 277 -2.14 -7.71 10.88
CA VAL A 277 -1.82 -9.12 11.16
C VAL A 277 -1.09 -9.25 12.50
N GLY A 278 -0.30 -8.26 12.89
CA GLY A 278 0.64 -8.37 14.00
C GLY A 278 1.80 -9.29 13.63
N ALA A 279 2.69 -8.86 12.76
CA ALA A 279 3.90 -9.59 12.39
C ALA A 279 5.15 -8.79 12.78
N ALA A 280 6.22 -9.47 13.17
CA ALA A 280 7.53 -8.84 13.34
C ALA A 280 8.13 -8.51 11.97
N ALA A 281 8.68 -7.31 11.79
CA ALA A 281 9.22 -6.91 10.50
C ALA A 281 10.58 -6.20 10.59
N LEU A 282 11.45 -6.51 9.62
CA LEU A 282 12.62 -5.71 9.28
C LEU A 282 12.29 -4.88 8.03
N PHE A 283 12.13 -3.60 8.22
CA PHE A 283 11.87 -2.67 7.13
C PHE A 283 13.18 -2.20 6.49
N VAL A 284 13.23 -2.33 5.17
CA VAL A 284 14.32 -1.81 4.34
C VAL A 284 13.70 -0.83 3.34
N PRO A 285 13.60 0.46 3.67
CA PRO A 285 12.96 1.46 2.82
C PRO A 285 13.55 1.50 1.42
N PHE A 286 12.71 1.83 0.42
CA PHE A 286 13.17 2.01 -0.95
C PHE A 286 13.98 3.31 -1.05
N PRO A 287 15.26 3.29 -1.47
CA PRO A 287 16.13 4.48 -1.45
C PRO A 287 15.64 5.65 -2.31
N ALA A 288 14.91 5.36 -3.39
CA ALA A 288 14.35 6.38 -4.28
C ALA A 288 12.87 6.72 -3.94
N ALA A 289 12.42 6.41 -2.73
CA ALA A 289 11.10 6.79 -2.29
C ALA A 289 10.95 8.31 -2.22
N VAL A 290 9.90 8.82 -2.83
CA VAL A 290 9.64 10.26 -2.86
C VAL A 290 9.48 10.81 -1.45
N ASP A 291 10.20 11.90 -1.13
CA ASP A 291 10.16 12.55 0.18
C ASP A 291 10.45 11.57 1.36
N ASP A 292 11.20 10.50 1.10
CA ASP A 292 11.57 9.45 2.07
C ASP A 292 10.37 8.88 2.87
N HIS A 293 9.18 8.86 2.25
CA HIS A 293 7.95 8.44 2.94
C HIS A 293 8.03 7.00 3.47
N GLN A 294 8.83 6.11 2.86
CA GLN A 294 8.94 4.74 3.35
C GLN A 294 9.66 4.64 4.70
N THR A 295 10.70 5.44 4.91
CA THR A 295 11.35 5.52 6.24
C THR A 295 10.36 5.99 7.30
N LEU A 296 9.58 7.02 7.00
CA LEU A 296 8.59 7.56 7.95
C LEU A 296 7.41 6.58 8.17
N ASN A 297 6.97 5.87 7.15
CA ASN A 297 5.99 4.79 7.32
C ASN A 297 6.51 3.68 8.26
N ALA A 298 7.78 3.25 8.08
CA ALA A 298 8.39 2.21 8.91
C ALA A 298 8.51 2.64 10.37
N ARG A 299 8.92 3.90 10.63
CA ARG A 299 9.07 4.44 11.98
C ARG A 299 7.82 4.28 12.83
N PHE A 300 6.64 4.39 12.23
CA PHE A 300 5.36 4.17 12.92
C PHE A 300 5.31 2.86 13.72
N LEU A 301 5.79 1.76 13.14
CA LEU A 301 5.84 0.48 13.86
C LEU A 301 7.14 0.30 14.66
N VAL A 302 8.26 0.78 14.15
CA VAL A 302 9.56 0.62 14.80
C VAL A 302 9.62 1.37 16.14
N GLU A 303 9.11 2.60 16.20
CA GLU A 303 9.02 3.41 17.42
C GLU A 303 8.06 2.79 18.45
N ALA A 304 7.05 2.06 17.98
CA ALA A 304 6.16 1.26 18.84
C ALA A 304 6.77 -0.09 19.28
N GLY A 305 8.00 -0.40 18.85
CA GLY A 305 8.64 -1.68 19.15
C GLY A 305 8.24 -2.84 18.21
N GLY A 306 7.49 -2.58 17.14
CA GLY A 306 6.93 -3.59 16.22
C GLY A 306 7.91 -4.12 15.16
N GLY A 307 9.17 -3.68 15.15
CA GLY A 307 10.11 -4.12 14.14
C GLY A 307 11.46 -3.42 14.20
N TRP A 308 12.20 -3.52 13.11
CA TRP A 308 13.50 -2.88 12.89
C TRP A 308 13.44 -2.09 11.58
N LEU A 309 14.27 -1.06 11.50
CA LEU A 309 14.49 -0.27 10.28
C LEU A 309 15.97 -0.21 10.01
N ILE A 310 16.38 -0.62 8.81
CA ILE A 310 17.76 -0.48 8.31
C ILE A 310 17.67 0.13 6.92
N GLN A 311 18.43 1.20 6.68
CA GLN A 311 18.52 1.77 5.33
C GLN A 311 19.23 0.80 4.40
N GLN A 312 18.83 0.76 3.13
CA GLN A 312 19.43 -0.16 2.17
C GLN A 312 20.94 0.04 2.02
N SER A 313 21.45 1.28 2.15
CA SER A 313 22.86 1.60 2.13
C SER A 313 23.67 0.97 3.28
N ASP A 314 23.00 0.77 4.41
CA ASP A 314 23.64 0.32 5.66
C ASP A 314 23.46 -1.19 5.88
N LEU A 315 22.61 -1.82 5.04
CA LEU A 315 22.34 -3.25 5.13
C LEU A 315 23.40 -4.04 4.38
N THR A 316 24.24 -4.78 5.11
CA THR A 316 25.23 -5.69 4.55
C THR A 316 24.83 -7.15 4.75
N PRO A 317 25.38 -8.11 3.96
CA PRO A 317 25.14 -9.53 4.19
C PRO A 317 25.54 -9.98 5.61
N GLU A 318 26.67 -9.52 6.12
CA GLU A 318 27.18 -9.85 7.45
C GLU A 318 26.28 -9.28 8.55
N GLY A 319 25.85 -8.02 8.39
CA GLY A 319 24.93 -7.35 9.31
C GLY A 319 23.56 -8.05 9.38
N LEU A 320 23.03 -8.46 8.22
CA LEU A 320 21.77 -9.20 8.18
C LEU A 320 21.91 -10.60 8.77
N ALA A 321 22.98 -11.33 8.44
CA ALA A 321 23.23 -12.66 9.00
C ALA A 321 23.36 -12.59 10.53
N GLY A 322 24.14 -11.65 11.06
CA GLY A 322 24.29 -11.43 12.50
C GLY A 322 22.96 -11.10 13.17
N LEU A 323 22.14 -10.22 12.56
CA LEU A 323 20.83 -9.90 13.09
C LEU A 323 19.91 -11.13 13.12
N LEU A 324 19.84 -11.91 12.04
CA LEU A 324 19.01 -13.13 11.97
C LEU A 324 19.41 -14.17 13.02
N GLN A 325 20.71 -14.32 13.32
CA GLN A 325 21.21 -15.24 14.35
C GLN A 325 20.78 -14.87 15.76
N THR A 326 20.51 -13.60 16.04
CA THR A 326 20.01 -13.13 17.35
C THR A 326 18.50 -13.30 17.53
N MET A 327 17.77 -13.64 16.47
CA MET A 327 16.30 -13.72 16.50
C MET A 327 15.82 -15.03 17.13
N THR A 328 14.90 -14.90 18.05
CA THR A 328 14.17 -16.02 18.68
C THR A 328 12.68 -15.80 18.52
N ARG A 329 11.88 -16.88 18.57
CA ARG A 329 10.42 -16.75 18.52
C ARG A 329 9.87 -15.86 19.64
N THR A 330 10.51 -15.87 20.81
CA THR A 330 10.10 -15.03 21.95
C THR A 330 10.26 -13.55 21.63
N ASN A 331 11.41 -13.11 21.09
CA ASN A 331 11.61 -11.71 20.77
C ASN A 331 10.81 -11.27 19.51
N LEU A 332 10.58 -12.19 18.57
CA LEU A 332 9.71 -11.93 17.40
C LEU A 332 8.25 -11.83 17.80
N LEU A 333 7.76 -12.67 18.73
CA LEU A 333 6.41 -12.56 19.27
C LEU A 333 6.19 -11.21 19.96
N ALA A 334 7.11 -10.77 20.81
CA ALA A 334 7.00 -9.48 21.49
C ALA A 334 6.87 -8.32 20.49
N ARG A 335 7.63 -8.36 19.37
CA ARG A 335 7.50 -7.36 18.30
C ARG A 335 6.22 -7.49 17.50
N ALA A 336 5.79 -8.70 17.22
CA ALA A 336 4.52 -8.95 16.56
C ALA A 336 3.33 -8.41 17.38
N GLU A 337 3.35 -8.57 18.69
CA GLU A 337 2.36 -8.03 19.63
C GLU A 337 2.40 -6.49 19.65
N ALA A 338 3.60 -5.89 19.71
CA ALA A 338 3.75 -4.45 19.64
C ALA A 338 3.19 -3.87 18.32
N ALA A 339 3.48 -4.50 17.18
CA ALA A 339 2.90 -4.13 15.90
C ALA A 339 1.36 -4.25 15.91
N TYR A 340 0.83 -5.31 16.51
CA TYR A 340 -0.61 -5.57 16.59
C TYR A 340 -1.37 -4.53 17.42
N GLN A 341 -0.75 -3.94 18.42
CA GLN A 341 -1.35 -2.83 19.18
C GLN A 341 -1.56 -1.57 18.34
N MET A 342 -0.78 -1.41 17.27
CA MET A 342 -0.87 -0.25 16.38
C MET A 342 -1.95 -0.40 15.30
N LYS A 343 -2.63 -1.53 15.22
CA LYS A 343 -3.61 -1.83 14.17
C LYS A 343 -4.81 -0.88 14.19
N LYS A 344 -5.27 -0.52 13.01
CA LYS A 344 -6.54 0.18 12.75
C LYS A 344 -7.30 -0.62 11.69
N ILE A 345 -8.26 -1.42 12.10
CA ILE A 345 -8.96 -2.37 11.19
C ILE A 345 -10.30 -1.86 10.68
N ASN A 346 -10.80 -0.74 11.21
CA ASN A 346 -12.10 -0.19 10.88
C ASN A 346 -12.06 0.92 9.80
N ALA A 347 -10.90 1.12 9.14
CA ALA A 347 -10.71 2.21 8.19
C ALA A 347 -11.74 2.19 7.06
N THR A 348 -11.96 1.03 6.43
CA THR A 348 -12.98 0.87 5.37
C THR A 348 -14.37 1.26 5.87
N ALA A 349 -14.77 0.76 7.04
CA ALA A 349 -16.08 1.08 7.64
C ALA A 349 -16.23 2.58 7.95
N SER A 350 -15.15 3.23 8.43
CA SER A 350 -15.14 4.67 8.70
C SER A 350 -15.32 5.52 7.45
N VAL A 351 -14.66 5.16 6.34
CA VAL A 351 -14.83 5.85 5.05
C VAL A 351 -16.25 5.66 4.52
N VAL A 352 -16.78 4.44 4.59
CA VAL A 352 -18.16 4.13 4.14
C VAL A 352 -19.19 4.89 4.97
N ALA A 353 -19.03 4.94 6.30
CA ALA A 353 -19.92 5.71 7.16
C ALA A 353 -19.93 7.22 6.82
N ALA A 354 -18.77 7.80 6.50
CA ALA A 354 -18.69 9.17 6.03
C ALA A 354 -19.39 9.35 4.67
N CYS A 355 -19.29 8.38 3.74
CA CYS A 355 -20.04 8.42 2.49
C CYS A 355 -21.56 8.45 2.74
N GLU A 356 -22.06 7.63 3.65
CA GLU A 356 -23.49 7.60 4.03
C GLU A 356 -23.95 8.89 4.71
N GLU A 357 -23.08 9.54 5.49
CA GLU A 357 -23.35 10.84 6.13
C GLU A 357 -23.52 11.95 5.10
N PHE A 358 -22.62 12.05 4.13
CA PHE A 358 -22.62 13.11 3.13
C PHE A 358 -23.59 12.91 1.96
N ALA A 359 -24.08 11.70 1.73
CA ALA A 359 -25.05 11.41 0.68
C ALA A 359 -26.52 11.60 1.10
N ARG A 360 -26.75 12.00 2.34
CA ARG A 360 -28.09 12.37 2.89
C ARG A 360 -28.39 13.83 2.58
#